data_b0d04226233ca066666ae856f1d829d7
#
_entry.id   b0d04226233ca066666ae856f1d829d7
#
_cell.length_a   1.000
_cell.length_b   1.000
_cell.length_c   1.000
_cell.angle_alpha   90.00
_cell.angle_beta   90.00
_cell.angle_gamma   90.00
#
_symmetry.space_group_name_H-M   'P 1'
#
loop_
_entity.id
_entity.type
_entity.pdbx_description
1 polymer ?
#
loop_
_entity_poly.entity_id
_entity_poly.type
_entity_poly.pdbx_seq_one_letter_code
_entity_poly.pdbx_strand_id
1 'polypeptide(L)'
;MALLVPVMTGCLSHTRKLQQPKLAGAVMNSDATQLVEQINKHYDSVHSLFLTVDFAASVGGARSGKQTDYTSFHGFIFLRKPQMLRVIGEVPVIRTIAFNLVSDGNTFTLIIPHYSKAIEGSASTTSRGANPLENLRPNIFLDSVLIQKIAPDRVVTLIHSSSTSLEPHSKQLIETPQYDLTVLKTGRQTSKEGLPLEDKPLRVIRFSRIDLMPTEQDIYNNDGDVETQVIYGPYQNFNGTQFPGTITINRPLDEYRITITVEKLALNEPLTDQTFEIQIPKGYKVEKMR
;
A
#
# COMPACT_ATOMS: atom_id res chain seq x y z
N MET A 1 7.99 37.22 -70.86
CA MET A 1 7.25 36.01 -70.43
C MET A 1 7.66 35.76 -69.00
N ALA A 2 6.87 36.23 -68.04
CA ALA A 2 7.20 36.10 -66.62
C ALA A 2 6.53 34.82 -66.07
N LEU A 3 7.36 33.88 -65.55
CA LEU A 3 6.91 32.62 -65.04
C LEU A 3 6.46 32.82 -63.55
N LEU A 4 5.15 32.78 -63.33
CA LEU A 4 4.55 32.86 -62.00
C LEU A 4 4.65 31.48 -61.37
N VAL A 5 5.54 31.31 -60.37
CA VAL A 5 5.63 30.05 -59.52
C VAL A 5 4.60 30.14 -58.37
N PRO A 6 3.60 29.27 -58.33
CA PRO A 6 2.69 29.25 -57.18
C PRO A 6 3.44 28.72 -55.97
N VAL A 7 3.59 29.54 -54.93
CA VAL A 7 4.07 29.11 -53.60
C VAL A 7 2.94 28.33 -52.94
N MET A 8 3.07 27.00 -52.94
CA MET A 8 2.20 26.12 -52.19
C MET A 8 2.55 26.22 -50.69
N THR A 9 1.85 27.08 -49.96
CA THR A 9 1.89 27.08 -48.49
C THR A 9 1.12 25.88 -47.98
N GLY A 10 1.79 24.72 -47.94
CA GLY A 10 1.26 23.54 -47.28
C GLY A 10 1.10 23.83 -45.78
N CYS A 11 -0.10 23.61 -45.20
CA CYS A 11 -0.32 23.67 -43.79
C CYS A 11 0.58 22.65 -43.10
N LEU A 12 1.63 23.13 -42.40
CA LEU A 12 2.55 22.30 -41.58
C LEU A 12 1.93 21.83 -40.28
N SER A 13 0.67 22.13 -40.02
CA SER A 13 -0.02 21.72 -38.78
C SER A 13 -1.20 20.81 -39.08
N HIS A 14 -1.28 19.72 -38.36
CA HIS A 14 -2.43 18.81 -38.36
C HIS A 14 -3.09 18.84 -36.97
N THR A 15 -4.33 19.27 -36.88
CA THR A 15 -5.09 19.32 -35.63
C THR A 15 -5.91 18.04 -35.45
N ARG A 16 -5.64 17.31 -34.41
CA ARG A 16 -6.41 16.11 -34.00
C ARG A 16 -7.28 16.47 -32.78
N LYS A 17 -8.56 16.18 -32.85
CA LYS A 17 -9.45 16.25 -31.67
C LYS A 17 -9.10 15.14 -30.74
N LEU A 18 -8.78 15.48 -29.48
CA LEU A 18 -8.59 14.53 -28.39
C LEU A 18 -9.85 14.51 -27.53
N GLN A 19 -10.15 13.36 -26.95
CA GLN A 19 -11.24 13.24 -25.98
C GLN A 19 -10.84 14.00 -24.71
N GLN A 20 -11.68 14.95 -24.28
CA GLN A 20 -11.47 15.65 -23.03
C GLN A 20 -11.96 14.77 -21.86
N PRO A 21 -11.18 14.66 -20.78
CA PRO A 21 -11.62 13.95 -19.59
C PRO A 21 -12.77 14.72 -18.92
N LYS A 22 -13.70 13.98 -18.34
CA LYS A 22 -14.78 14.51 -17.50
C LYS A 22 -14.35 14.42 -16.05
N LEU A 23 -14.60 15.46 -15.26
CA LEU A 23 -14.37 15.40 -13.81
C LEU A 23 -15.22 14.33 -13.15
N ALA A 24 -14.62 13.56 -12.23
CA ALA A 24 -15.27 12.48 -11.48
C ALA A 24 -16.43 12.97 -10.59
N GLY A 25 -16.38 14.23 -10.12
CA GLY A 25 -17.38 14.83 -9.26
C GLY A 25 -17.06 16.25 -8.84
N ALA A 26 -17.81 16.78 -7.89
CA ALA A 26 -17.54 18.07 -7.27
C ALA A 26 -16.23 17.99 -6.46
N VAL A 27 -15.40 19.03 -6.60
CA VAL A 27 -14.07 19.06 -6.01
C VAL A 27 -14.11 19.68 -4.61
N MET A 28 -13.62 18.95 -3.62
CA MET A 28 -13.42 19.42 -2.26
C MET A 28 -12.04 20.06 -2.10
N ASN A 29 -11.95 21.02 -1.16
CA ASN A 29 -10.67 21.66 -0.84
C ASN A 29 -10.25 21.29 0.60
N SER A 30 -8.96 21.08 0.77
CA SER A 30 -8.32 20.83 2.05
C SER A 30 -6.90 21.38 2.03
N ASP A 31 -6.29 21.54 3.17
CA ASP A 31 -4.89 21.89 3.34
C ASP A 31 -4.10 20.75 3.98
N ALA A 32 -2.77 20.88 4.03
CA ALA A 32 -1.89 19.85 4.58
C ALA A 32 -2.21 19.54 6.05
N THR A 33 -2.54 20.55 6.85
CA THR A 33 -2.85 20.39 8.28
C THR A 33 -4.11 19.56 8.47
N GLN A 34 -5.16 19.89 7.73
CA GLN A 34 -6.45 19.18 7.79
C GLN A 34 -6.29 17.69 7.37
N LEU A 35 -5.52 17.42 6.33
CA LEU A 35 -5.27 16.03 5.90
C LEU A 35 -4.43 15.25 6.92
N VAL A 36 -3.42 15.88 7.53
CA VAL A 36 -2.64 15.28 8.62
C VAL A 36 -3.52 15.00 9.84
N GLU A 37 -4.37 15.95 10.23
CA GLU A 37 -5.33 15.78 11.33
C GLU A 37 -6.32 14.64 11.04
N GLN A 38 -6.82 14.54 9.81
CA GLN A 38 -7.70 13.45 9.38
C GLN A 38 -7.02 12.08 9.55
N ILE A 39 -5.77 11.93 9.07
CA ILE A 39 -4.98 10.68 9.24
C ILE A 39 -4.80 10.38 10.72
N ASN A 40 -4.34 11.37 11.50
CA ASN A 40 -4.01 11.19 12.91
C ASN A 40 -5.27 10.86 13.73
N LYS A 41 -6.39 11.53 13.46
CA LYS A 41 -7.68 11.26 14.12
C LYS A 41 -8.17 9.84 13.79
N HIS A 42 -8.09 9.43 12.51
CA HIS A 42 -8.44 8.06 12.12
C HIS A 42 -7.54 7.04 12.80
N TYR A 43 -6.22 7.23 12.74
CA TYR A 43 -5.29 6.36 13.46
C TYR A 43 -5.61 6.29 14.95
N ASP A 44 -5.81 7.41 15.64
CA ASP A 44 -6.06 7.45 17.08
C ASP A 44 -7.39 6.78 17.46
N SER A 45 -8.40 6.84 16.59
CA SER A 45 -9.72 6.21 16.81
C SER A 45 -9.71 4.68 16.73
N VAL A 46 -8.71 4.08 16.06
CA VAL A 46 -8.58 2.63 15.94
C VAL A 46 -7.67 2.10 17.04
N HIS A 47 -8.18 1.25 17.93
CA HIS A 47 -7.40 0.55 18.96
C HIS A 47 -7.12 -0.89 18.57
N SER A 48 -8.10 -1.51 17.94
CA SER A 48 -7.99 -2.84 17.35
C SER A 48 -8.75 -2.92 16.03
N LEU A 49 -8.33 -3.83 15.16
CA LEU A 49 -8.95 -4.09 13.88
C LEU A 49 -8.93 -5.58 13.61
N PHE A 50 -10.07 -6.13 13.19
CA PHE A 50 -10.20 -7.48 12.72
C PHE A 50 -10.82 -7.47 11.33
N LEU A 51 -10.14 -8.12 10.37
CA LEU A 51 -10.63 -8.30 9.00
C LEU A 51 -10.79 -9.78 8.69
N THR A 52 -11.91 -10.11 8.06
CA THR A 52 -12.06 -11.33 7.26
C THR A 52 -11.81 -10.93 5.81
N VAL A 53 -10.93 -11.63 5.12
CA VAL A 53 -10.43 -11.23 3.81
C VAL A 53 -10.24 -12.40 2.86
N ASP A 54 -10.24 -12.09 1.56
CA ASP A 54 -9.66 -12.95 0.53
C ASP A 54 -8.35 -12.33 0.04
N PHE A 55 -7.30 -13.15 0.01
CA PHE A 55 -6.00 -12.78 -0.53
C PHE A 55 -5.86 -13.30 -1.95
N ALA A 56 -5.41 -12.44 -2.87
CA ALA A 56 -4.86 -12.84 -4.15
C ALA A 56 -3.40 -12.37 -4.22
N ALA A 57 -2.51 -13.21 -4.70
CA ALA A 57 -1.09 -12.89 -4.75
C ALA A 57 -0.51 -13.21 -6.13
N SER A 58 0.42 -12.37 -6.58
CA SER A 58 1.27 -12.64 -7.73
C SER A 58 2.73 -12.37 -7.40
N VAL A 59 3.61 -13.18 -7.96
CA VAL A 59 5.06 -13.11 -7.72
C VAL A 59 5.79 -13.16 -9.04
N GLY A 60 6.83 -12.36 -9.15
CA GLY A 60 7.62 -12.17 -10.35
C GLY A 60 7.23 -10.89 -11.09
N GLY A 61 8.03 -10.54 -12.09
CA GLY A 61 7.89 -9.32 -12.87
C GLY A 61 8.94 -9.20 -13.95
N ALA A 62 9.23 -7.96 -14.37
CA ALA A 62 10.13 -7.68 -15.47
C ALA A 62 11.56 -8.17 -15.21
N ARG A 63 12.05 -8.11 -13.97
CA ARG A 63 13.41 -8.55 -13.61
C ARG A 63 13.56 -10.08 -13.64
N SER A 64 12.54 -10.79 -13.15
CA SER A 64 12.53 -12.26 -13.15
C SER A 64 12.10 -12.86 -14.48
N GLY A 65 11.54 -12.04 -15.39
CA GLY A 65 11.09 -12.45 -16.72
C GLY A 65 9.87 -13.38 -16.71
N LYS A 66 9.24 -13.60 -15.55
CA LYS A 66 8.02 -14.41 -15.38
C LYS A 66 7.17 -13.85 -14.25
N GLN A 67 5.87 -14.12 -14.33
CA GLN A 67 4.92 -13.85 -13.25
C GLN A 67 4.14 -15.13 -12.96
N THR A 68 3.92 -15.41 -11.69
CA THR A 68 3.10 -16.52 -11.20
C THR A 68 1.97 -15.95 -10.36
N ASP A 69 0.73 -16.21 -10.76
CA ASP A 69 -0.46 -15.84 -10.02
C ASP A 69 -0.91 -17.03 -9.19
N TYR A 70 -1.17 -16.77 -7.90
CA TYR A 70 -1.65 -17.79 -6.97
C TYR A 70 -3.17 -17.73 -6.88
N THR A 71 -3.79 -18.90 -6.72
CA THR A 71 -5.23 -18.98 -6.48
C THR A 71 -5.60 -18.19 -5.23
N SER A 72 -6.69 -17.44 -5.31
CA SER A 72 -7.22 -16.68 -4.16
C SER A 72 -7.51 -17.60 -2.98
N PHE A 73 -7.22 -17.13 -1.78
CA PHE A 73 -7.40 -17.88 -0.55
C PHE A 73 -7.92 -17.01 0.57
N HIS A 74 -8.75 -17.60 1.42
CA HIS A 74 -9.37 -16.94 2.55
C HIS A 74 -8.37 -16.68 3.69
N GLY A 75 -8.64 -15.66 4.52
CA GLY A 75 -7.79 -15.39 5.66
C GLY A 75 -8.31 -14.32 6.61
N PHE A 76 -7.45 -14.03 7.59
CA PHE A 76 -7.79 -13.12 8.68
C PHE A 76 -6.61 -12.19 8.97
N ILE A 77 -6.92 -10.93 9.30
CA ILE A 77 -5.95 -9.97 9.78
C ILE A 77 -6.45 -9.44 11.12
N PHE A 78 -5.62 -9.59 12.15
CA PHE A 78 -5.85 -9.06 13.49
C PHE A 78 -4.77 -8.03 13.77
N LEU A 79 -5.18 -6.82 14.14
CA LEU A 79 -4.30 -5.75 14.55
C LEU A 79 -4.76 -5.19 15.88
N ARG A 80 -3.84 -5.01 16.83
CA ARG A 80 -4.06 -4.30 18.09
C ARG A 80 -2.89 -3.35 18.33
N LYS A 81 -3.21 -2.07 18.50
CA LYS A 81 -2.16 -1.08 18.76
C LYS A 81 -1.41 -1.37 20.07
N PRO A 82 -0.10 -1.00 20.15
CA PRO A 82 0.58 -0.16 19.15
C PRO A 82 1.02 -0.90 17.88
N GLN A 83 1.39 -2.20 17.91
CA GLN A 83 2.02 -2.88 16.78
C GLN A 83 1.79 -4.41 16.78
N MET A 84 0.83 -4.89 17.59
CA MET A 84 0.48 -6.31 17.58
C MET A 84 -0.26 -6.66 16.27
N LEU A 85 0.25 -7.63 15.55
CA LEU A 85 -0.31 -8.08 14.28
C LEU A 85 -0.36 -9.60 14.22
N ARG A 86 -1.45 -10.15 13.69
CA ARG A 86 -1.52 -11.52 13.22
C ARG A 86 -2.18 -11.58 11.86
N VAL A 87 -1.56 -12.31 10.92
CA VAL A 87 -2.13 -12.57 9.60
C VAL A 87 -2.16 -14.07 9.37
N ILE A 88 -3.33 -14.60 9.06
CA ILE A 88 -3.54 -16.02 8.77
C ILE A 88 -4.05 -16.14 7.34
N GLY A 89 -3.42 -16.98 6.53
CA GLY A 89 -3.93 -17.41 5.23
C GLY A 89 -4.32 -18.89 5.28
N GLU A 90 -5.46 -19.22 4.68
CA GLU A 90 -6.00 -20.58 4.64
C GLU A 90 -5.95 -21.15 3.22
N VAL A 91 -5.56 -22.41 3.07
CA VAL A 91 -5.58 -23.11 1.79
C VAL A 91 -7.02 -23.24 1.29
N PRO A 92 -7.30 -22.92 0.00
CA PRO A 92 -8.64 -23.06 -0.55
C PRO A 92 -9.20 -24.48 -0.35
N VAL A 93 -10.52 -24.57 -0.21
CA VAL A 93 -11.31 -25.80 -0.07
C VAL A 93 -11.09 -26.52 1.27
N ILE A 94 -9.87 -26.90 1.62
CA ILE A 94 -9.57 -27.67 2.84
C ILE A 94 -9.41 -26.83 4.09
N ARG A 95 -9.30 -25.51 3.96
CA ARG A 95 -9.21 -24.51 5.04
C ARG A 95 -8.12 -24.81 6.10
N THR A 96 -7.06 -25.48 5.69
CA THR A 96 -5.86 -25.61 6.50
C THR A 96 -5.00 -24.37 6.41
N ILE A 97 -4.20 -24.10 7.44
CA ILE A 97 -3.33 -22.92 7.46
C ILE A 97 -2.28 -23.01 6.35
N ALA A 98 -2.26 -22.03 5.44
CA ALA A 98 -1.22 -21.85 4.43
C ALA A 98 0.00 -21.15 5.04
N PHE A 99 -0.25 -20.08 5.81
CA PHE A 99 0.74 -19.39 6.62
C PHE A 99 0.09 -18.72 7.83
N ASN A 100 0.89 -18.51 8.88
CA ASN A 100 0.52 -17.80 10.08
C ASN A 100 1.67 -16.89 10.49
N LEU A 101 1.46 -15.58 10.36
CA LEU A 101 2.41 -14.52 10.71
C LEU A 101 1.94 -13.83 11.97
N VAL A 102 2.80 -13.74 12.98
CA VAL A 102 2.54 -12.99 14.21
C VAL A 102 3.69 -12.05 14.49
N SER A 103 3.39 -10.84 14.95
CA SER A 103 4.38 -9.86 15.39
C SER A 103 3.91 -9.08 16.62
N ASP A 104 4.87 -8.72 17.46
CA ASP A 104 4.72 -7.79 18.60
C ASP A 104 5.22 -6.37 18.27
N GLY A 105 5.62 -6.14 17.01
CA GLY A 105 6.20 -4.89 16.54
C GLY A 105 7.73 -4.85 16.58
N ASN A 106 8.38 -5.65 17.40
CA ASN A 106 9.85 -5.76 17.48
C ASN A 106 10.33 -7.01 16.75
N THR A 107 9.64 -8.10 16.97
CA THR A 107 9.94 -9.42 16.40
C THR A 107 8.74 -9.98 15.66
N PHE A 108 9.00 -10.95 14.80
CA PHE A 108 7.93 -11.73 14.18
C PHE A 108 8.27 -13.20 14.12
N THR A 109 7.20 -14.00 14.06
CA THR A 109 7.26 -15.42 13.74
C THR A 109 6.31 -15.69 12.58
N LEU A 110 6.83 -16.27 11.50
CA LEU A 110 6.06 -16.73 10.34
C LEU A 110 6.15 -18.25 10.24
N ILE A 111 5.01 -18.93 10.32
CA ILE A 111 4.92 -20.38 10.14
C ILE A 111 4.34 -20.68 8.76
N ILE A 112 5.01 -21.56 8.01
CA ILE A 112 4.57 -22.05 6.71
C ILE A 112 4.47 -23.58 6.77
N PRO A 113 3.27 -24.13 7.08
CA PRO A 113 3.10 -25.57 7.31
C PRO A 113 3.52 -26.46 6.13
N HIS A 114 3.24 -26.04 4.92
CA HIS A 114 3.59 -26.77 3.70
C HIS A 114 5.09 -27.11 3.60
N TYR A 115 5.95 -26.23 4.15
CA TYR A 115 7.40 -26.44 4.18
C TYR A 115 7.91 -26.98 5.51
N SER A 116 7.02 -27.25 6.49
CA SER A 116 7.38 -27.54 7.89
C SER A 116 8.43 -26.56 8.42
N LYS A 117 8.25 -25.25 8.11
CA LYS A 117 9.22 -24.19 8.36
C LYS A 117 8.61 -23.09 9.23
N ALA A 118 9.42 -22.59 10.15
CA ALA A 118 9.15 -21.38 10.90
C ALA A 118 10.31 -20.38 10.68
N ILE A 119 9.97 -19.11 10.52
CA ILE A 119 10.92 -18.02 10.34
C ILE A 119 10.73 -17.06 11.49
N GLU A 120 11.80 -16.77 12.21
CA GLU A 120 11.84 -15.74 13.26
C GLU A 120 12.79 -14.63 12.87
N GLY A 121 12.41 -13.40 13.16
CA GLY A 121 13.27 -12.26 12.85
C GLY A 121 12.83 -10.97 13.51
N SER A 122 13.63 -9.91 13.31
CA SER A 122 13.21 -8.55 13.66
C SER A 122 12.16 -8.06 12.66
N ALA A 123 11.13 -7.34 13.15
CA ALA A 123 10.12 -6.73 12.30
C ALA A 123 10.72 -5.72 11.28
N SER A 124 11.90 -5.19 11.57
CA SER A 124 12.64 -4.27 10.71
C SER A 124 13.65 -4.94 9.77
N THR A 125 13.70 -6.30 9.74
CA THR A 125 14.68 -6.99 8.87
C THR A 125 14.37 -6.78 7.40
N THR A 126 15.43 -6.54 6.61
CA THR A 126 15.41 -6.48 5.15
C THR A 126 15.90 -7.77 4.50
N SER A 127 16.30 -8.76 5.30
CA SER A 127 16.76 -10.08 4.81
C SER A 127 15.67 -10.77 4.01
N ARG A 128 16.06 -11.45 2.92
CA ARG A 128 15.13 -12.14 2.01
C ARG A 128 15.26 -13.65 2.11
N GLY A 129 14.13 -14.35 2.13
CA GLY A 129 14.03 -15.79 2.01
C GLY A 129 14.05 -16.25 0.53
N ALA A 130 14.26 -17.54 0.33
CA ALA A 130 14.31 -18.14 -1.01
C ALA A 130 12.93 -18.18 -1.69
N ASN A 131 11.86 -18.31 -0.92
CA ASN A 131 10.48 -18.37 -1.42
C ASN A 131 9.73 -17.07 -1.14
N PRO A 132 8.79 -16.68 -2.01
CA PRO A 132 8.01 -15.45 -1.83
C PRO A 132 7.26 -15.36 -0.51
N LEU A 133 6.67 -16.46 -0.01
CA LEU A 133 5.99 -16.51 1.29
C LEU A 133 6.94 -16.20 2.45
N GLU A 134 8.22 -16.53 2.31
CA GLU A 134 9.23 -16.23 3.33
C GLU A 134 9.55 -14.73 3.42
N ASN A 135 9.10 -13.94 2.44
CA ASN A 135 9.30 -12.49 2.37
C ASN A 135 8.11 -11.69 2.92
N LEU A 136 7.09 -12.35 3.46
CA LEU A 136 6.03 -11.66 4.19
C LEU A 136 6.60 -11.02 5.46
N ARG A 137 6.36 -9.73 5.62
CA ARG A 137 6.80 -8.94 6.77
C ARG A 137 5.61 -8.27 7.45
N PRO A 138 5.60 -8.18 8.79
CA PRO A 138 4.49 -7.57 9.53
C PRO A 138 4.18 -6.16 9.08
N ASN A 139 5.20 -5.32 8.91
CA ASN A 139 5.05 -3.91 8.57
C ASN A 139 4.30 -3.69 7.26
N ILE A 140 4.44 -4.63 6.30
CA ILE A 140 3.75 -4.55 5.01
C ILE A 140 2.23 -4.54 5.21
N PHE A 141 1.71 -5.42 6.07
CA PHE A 141 0.28 -5.47 6.38
C PHE A 141 -0.15 -4.33 7.29
N LEU A 142 0.64 -4.07 8.34
CA LEU A 142 0.33 -3.05 9.34
C LEU A 142 0.19 -1.66 8.70
N ASP A 143 1.17 -1.26 7.88
CA ASP A 143 1.18 0.04 7.20
C ASP A 143 0.14 0.14 6.08
N SER A 144 -0.28 -1.01 5.52
CA SER A 144 -1.27 -1.04 4.44
C SER A 144 -2.71 -0.99 4.93
N VAL A 145 -3.03 -1.65 6.05
CA VAL A 145 -4.41 -1.69 6.57
C VAL A 145 -4.74 -0.50 7.49
N LEU A 146 -3.70 0.16 8.05
CA LEU A 146 -3.87 1.34 8.89
C LEU A 146 -2.74 2.33 8.60
N ILE A 147 -3.08 3.43 7.92
CA ILE A 147 -2.12 4.50 7.64
C ILE A 147 -1.58 5.03 8.95
N GLN A 148 -0.26 4.97 9.11
CA GLN A 148 0.41 5.33 10.35
C GLN A 148 0.35 6.84 10.63
N LYS A 149 0.25 7.18 11.90
CA LYS A 149 0.24 8.55 12.40
C LYS A 149 1.45 9.35 11.89
N ILE A 150 1.20 10.59 11.49
CA ILE A 150 2.24 11.53 11.11
C ILE A 150 2.64 12.30 12.37
N ALA A 151 3.89 12.14 12.79
CA ALA A 151 4.41 12.79 13.98
C ALA A 151 4.53 14.32 13.77
N PRO A 152 4.35 15.15 14.81
CA PRO A 152 4.30 16.60 14.69
C PRO A 152 5.64 17.24 14.29
N ASP A 153 6.75 16.52 14.45
CA ASP A 153 8.09 16.93 14.05
C ASP A 153 8.40 16.66 12.57
N ARG A 154 7.48 16.05 11.83
CA ARG A 154 7.65 15.76 10.39
C ARG A 154 7.35 16.98 9.55
N VAL A 155 8.17 17.17 8.53
CA VAL A 155 7.89 18.15 7.47
C VAL A 155 6.95 17.52 6.47
N VAL A 156 5.89 18.24 6.12
CA VAL A 156 4.92 17.81 5.11
C VAL A 156 4.83 18.82 3.99
N THR A 157 4.64 18.35 2.77
CA THR A 157 4.32 19.20 1.60
C THR A 157 3.06 18.69 0.95
N LEU A 158 2.28 19.58 0.34
CA LEU A 158 1.04 19.26 -0.35
C LEU A 158 1.11 19.75 -1.80
N ILE A 159 0.88 18.86 -2.74
CA ILE A 159 0.86 19.15 -4.17
C ILE A 159 -0.51 18.77 -4.72
N HIS A 160 -1.02 19.56 -5.66
CA HIS A 160 -2.21 19.24 -6.42
C HIS A 160 -1.80 18.39 -7.63
N SER A 161 -2.46 17.25 -7.80
CA SER A 161 -2.27 16.35 -8.92
C SER A 161 -3.62 15.92 -9.48
N SER A 162 -3.61 15.13 -10.52
CA SER A 162 -4.81 14.43 -11.02
C SER A 162 -4.44 13.08 -11.61
N SER A 163 -5.36 12.14 -11.51
CA SER A 163 -5.27 10.86 -12.20
C SER A 163 -6.35 10.78 -13.29
N THR A 164 -6.05 10.11 -14.40
CA THR A 164 -7.01 9.89 -15.47
C THR A 164 -7.22 8.40 -15.65
N SER A 165 -8.47 7.97 -15.65
CA SER A 165 -8.87 6.58 -15.87
C SER A 165 -9.95 6.47 -16.95
N LEU A 166 -10.05 5.30 -17.59
CA LEU A 166 -11.17 4.98 -18.47
C LEU A 166 -12.31 4.38 -17.65
N GLU A 167 -13.50 4.95 -17.81
CA GLU A 167 -14.71 4.35 -17.25
C GLU A 167 -15.00 3.01 -17.96
N PRO A 168 -15.15 1.90 -17.24
CA PRO A 168 -15.19 0.56 -17.84
C PRO A 168 -16.27 0.36 -18.91
N HIS A 169 -17.46 0.97 -18.72
CA HIS A 169 -18.61 0.77 -19.59
C HIS A 169 -18.69 1.77 -20.72
N SER A 170 -18.41 3.05 -20.49
CA SER A 170 -18.55 4.12 -21.47
C SER A 170 -17.30 4.41 -22.27
N LYS A 171 -16.13 3.90 -21.84
CA LYS A 171 -14.79 4.29 -22.33
C LYS A 171 -14.55 5.81 -22.25
N GLN A 172 -15.32 6.51 -21.42
CA GLN A 172 -15.13 7.92 -21.12
C GLN A 172 -13.85 8.08 -20.30
N LEU A 173 -13.03 9.09 -20.64
CA LEU A 173 -11.92 9.49 -19.78
C LEU A 173 -12.47 10.24 -18.55
N ILE A 174 -12.15 9.75 -17.38
CA ILE A 174 -12.51 10.39 -16.11
C ILE A 174 -11.25 10.93 -15.46
N GLU A 175 -11.27 12.22 -15.13
CA GLU A 175 -10.22 12.88 -14.36
C GLU A 175 -10.65 12.96 -12.90
N THR A 176 -9.81 12.44 -12.03
CA THR A 176 -9.96 12.53 -10.56
C THR A 176 -8.87 13.45 -10.02
N PRO A 177 -9.22 14.69 -9.62
CA PRO A 177 -8.29 15.59 -8.95
C PRO A 177 -7.85 15.00 -7.60
N GLN A 178 -6.58 15.17 -7.25
CA GLN A 178 -5.95 14.57 -6.08
C GLN A 178 -5.12 15.59 -5.30
N TYR A 179 -4.85 15.26 -4.04
CA TYR A 179 -3.79 15.83 -3.23
C TYR A 179 -2.70 14.79 -3.01
N ASP A 180 -1.45 15.16 -3.22
CA ASP A 180 -0.28 14.36 -2.86
C ASP A 180 0.35 14.98 -1.62
N LEU A 181 0.13 14.33 -0.46
CA LEU A 181 0.72 14.70 0.82
C LEU A 181 2.03 13.94 1.01
N THR A 182 3.16 14.63 0.85
CA THR A 182 4.49 14.06 1.05
C THR A 182 4.95 14.30 2.47
N VAL A 183 5.35 13.23 3.17
CA VAL A 183 5.95 13.25 4.49
C VAL A 183 7.44 13.05 4.34
N LEU A 184 8.24 14.02 4.79
CA LEU A 184 9.70 14.00 4.69
C LEU A 184 10.34 13.51 5.99
N LYS A 185 11.52 12.93 5.88
CA LYS A 185 12.36 12.60 7.02
C LYS A 185 12.87 13.90 7.63
N THR A 186 12.59 14.11 8.92
CA THR A 186 13.15 15.27 9.65
C THR A 186 14.63 15.08 9.92
N GLY A 187 15.38 16.13 9.71
CA GLY A 187 16.80 16.22 10.01
C GLY A 187 17.51 16.92 8.85
N ARG A 188 17.98 18.15 9.11
CA ARG A 188 19.01 18.74 8.24
C ARG A 188 20.22 17.83 8.30
N GLN A 189 20.26 16.85 7.41
CA GLN A 189 21.50 16.15 7.15
C GLN A 189 22.35 17.10 6.31
N THR A 190 23.43 17.56 6.86
CA THR A 190 24.50 18.21 6.10
C THR A 190 25.52 17.15 5.78
N SER A 191 26.04 17.17 4.54
CA SER A 191 27.21 16.38 4.17
C SER A 191 28.40 16.76 5.08
N LYS A 192 29.44 15.92 5.11
CA LYS A 192 30.69 16.24 5.81
C LYS A 192 31.30 17.56 5.34
N GLU A 193 30.90 18.06 4.19
CA GLU A 193 31.33 19.31 3.55
C GLU A 193 30.41 20.48 3.84
N GLY A 194 29.37 20.30 4.70
CA GLY A 194 28.40 21.35 5.07
C GLY A 194 27.34 21.66 4.02
N LEU A 195 27.24 20.87 2.93
CA LEU A 195 26.22 21.01 1.92
C LEU A 195 24.88 20.40 2.39
N PRO A 196 23.73 21.02 2.08
CA PRO A 196 22.43 20.41 2.37
C PRO A 196 22.31 19.09 1.62
N LEU A 197 21.94 18.01 2.33
CA LEU A 197 21.56 16.75 1.72
C LEU A 197 20.12 16.83 1.23
N GLU A 198 19.85 16.07 0.18
CA GLU A 198 18.50 15.94 -0.38
C GLU A 198 17.54 15.39 0.67
N ASP A 199 16.39 16.06 0.87
CA ASP A 199 15.33 15.58 1.73
C ASP A 199 14.61 14.41 1.04
N LYS A 200 14.80 13.21 1.57
CA LYS A 200 14.14 12.00 1.04
C LYS A 200 12.74 11.84 1.62
N PRO A 201 11.74 11.49 0.80
CA PRO A 201 10.41 11.20 1.30
C PRO A 201 10.43 9.92 2.17
N LEU A 202 9.62 9.91 3.22
CA LEU A 202 9.27 8.71 3.97
C LEU A 202 8.07 8.03 3.34
N ARG A 203 7.09 8.84 2.98
CA ARG A 203 5.87 8.40 2.30
C ARG A 203 5.21 9.53 1.53
N VAL A 204 4.44 9.15 0.51
CA VAL A 204 3.49 10.02 -0.18
C VAL A 204 2.11 9.39 -0.03
N ILE A 205 1.13 10.17 0.43
CA ILE A 205 -0.25 9.72 0.57
C ILE A 205 -1.09 10.54 -0.41
N ARG A 206 -1.79 9.85 -1.32
CA ARG A 206 -2.68 10.49 -2.30
C ARG A 206 -4.11 10.44 -1.81
N PHE A 207 -4.78 11.57 -1.88
CA PHE A 207 -6.19 11.71 -1.51
C PHE A 207 -7.01 12.12 -2.72
N SER A 208 -8.14 11.47 -2.93
CA SER A 208 -9.14 11.96 -3.89
C SER A 208 -9.71 13.29 -3.39
N ARG A 209 -9.81 14.28 -4.28
CA ARG A 209 -10.48 15.55 -3.96
C ARG A 209 -11.99 15.49 -4.13
N ILE A 210 -12.54 14.33 -4.40
CA ILE A 210 -14.00 14.15 -4.48
C ILE A 210 -14.59 13.89 -3.09
N ASP A 211 -13.85 13.15 -2.24
CA ASP A 211 -14.32 12.70 -0.92
C ASP A 211 -13.26 12.84 0.19
N LEU A 212 -12.05 13.30 -0.15
CA LEU A 212 -10.88 13.41 0.73
C LEU A 212 -10.45 12.07 1.35
N MET A 213 -10.79 10.96 0.71
CA MET A 213 -10.33 9.64 1.14
C MET A 213 -8.96 9.31 0.53
N PRO A 214 -8.08 8.61 1.28
CA PRO A 214 -6.82 8.10 0.72
C PRO A 214 -7.08 7.11 -0.42
N THR A 215 -6.40 7.29 -1.55
CA THR A 215 -6.49 6.41 -2.72
C THR A 215 -5.23 5.58 -2.91
N GLU A 216 -4.10 6.10 -2.44
CA GLU A 216 -2.81 5.45 -2.61
C GLU A 216 -1.83 5.92 -1.54
N GLN A 217 -0.87 5.05 -1.19
CA GLN A 217 0.26 5.39 -0.34
C GLN A 217 1.52 4.75 -0.90
N ASP A 218 2.56 5.56 -1.15
CA ASP A 218 3.91 5.09 -1.44
C ASP A 218 4.77 5.22 -0.18
N ILE A 219 5.44 4.14 0.22
CA ILE A 219 6.38 4.09 1.34
C ILE A 219 7.77 3.91 0.76
N TYR A 220 8.71 4.75 1.17
CA TYR A 220 10.06 4.80 0.61
C TYR A 220 11.08 4.17 1.55
N ASN A 221 12.07 3.49 0.97
CA ASN A 221 13.25 3.01 1.69
C ASN A 221 14.25 4.15 1.97
N ASN A 222 15.36 3.84 2.63
CA ASN A 222 16.40 4.82 2.92
C ASN A 222 17.17 5.31 1.67
N ASP A 223 17.08 4.60 0.56
CA ASP A 223 17.70 4.96 -0.71
C ASP A 223 16.83 5.92 -1.54
N GLY A 224 15.57 6.07 -1.15
CA GLY A 224 14.58 6.91 -1.84
C GLY A 224 13.79 6.16 -2.91
N ASP A 225 13.86 4.83 -2.93
CA ASP A 225 13.07 4.00 -3.81
C ASP A 225 11.72 3.66 -3.16
N VAL A 226 10.68 3.52 -3.98
CA VAL A 226 9.38 3.01 -3.51
C VAL A 226 9.54 1.55 -3.09
N GLU A 227 9.51 1.32 -1.80
CA GLU A 227 9.59 -0.01 -1.20
C GLU A 227 8.23 -0.71 -1.18
N THR A 228 7.17 0.03 -0.82
CA THR A 228 5.79 -0.45 -0.80
C THR A 228 4.88 0.60 -1.41
N GLN A 229 4.07 0.19 -2.38
CA GLN A 229 2.96 0.98 -2.87
C GLN A 229 1.67 0.30 -2.43
N VAL A 230 0.78 1.04 -1.81
CA VAL A 230 -0.54 0.57 -1.39
C VAL A 230 -1.60 1.32 -2.16
N ILE A 231 -2.48 0.60 -2.85
CA ILE A 231 -3.61 1.18 -3.58
C ILE A 231 -4.88 0.78 -2.85
N TYR A 232 -5.66 1.78 -2.45
CA TYR A 232 -6.95 1.60 -1.81
C TYR A 232 -8.06 1.62 -2.86
N GLY A 233 -8.81 0.53 -2.97
CA GLY A 233 -9.96 0.42 -3.86
C GLY A 233 -11.15 1.22 -3.33
N PRO A 234 -12.31 1.14 -4.02
CA PRO A 234 -13.49 1.88 -3.59
C PRO A 234 -13.82 1.62 -2.13
N TYR A 235 -14.07 2.70 -1.39
CA TYR A 235 -14.52 2.63 0.00
C TYR A 235 -15.94 2.07 0.08
N GLN A 236 -16.15 1.19 1.04
CA GLN A 236 -17.42 0.54 1.31
C GLN A 236 -17.82 0.77 2.77
N ASN A 237 -19.12 0.65 3.03
CA ASN A 237 -19.63 0.78 4.38
C ASN A 237 -19.70 -0.60 5.05
N PHE A 238 -18.85 -0.81 6.05
CA PHE A 238 -18.85 -1.98 6.92
C PHE A 238 -19.47 -1.60 8.26
N ASN A 239 -20.76 -1.86 8.45
CA ASN A 239 -21.49 -1.58 9.69
C ASN A 239 -21.34 -0.13 10.19
N GLY A 240 -21.42 0.85 9.28
CA GLY A 240 -21.28 2.27 9.59
C GLY A 240 -19.86 2.83 9.48
N THR A 241 -18.87 1.97 9.24
CA THR A 241 -17.47 2.38 9.05
C THR A 241 -17.10 2.35 7.57
N GLN A 242 -16.58 3.47 7.07
CA GLN A 242 -16.00 3.54 5.72
C GLN A 242 -14.60 2.93 5.74
N PHE A 243 -14.39 1.90 4.92
CA PHE A 243 -13.11 1.22 4.78
C PHE A 243 -12.89 0.76 3.33
N PRO A 244 -11.64 0.69 2.81
CA PRO A 244 -11.40 0.20 1.47
C PRO A 244 -11.93 -1.22 1.28
N GLY A 245 -12.75 -1.44 0.24
CA GLY A 245 -13.21 -2.79 -0.10
C GLY A 245 -12.08 -3.69 -0.63
N THR A 246 -11.04 -3.07 -1.19
CA THR A 246 -9.81 -3.77 -1.60
C THR A 246 -8.59 -2.95 -1.21
N ILE A 247 -7.51 -3.65 -0.84
CA ILE A 247 -6.19 -3.05 -0.57
C ILE A 247 -5.18 -3.83 -1.40
N THR A 248 -4.57 -3.17 -2.39
CA THR A 248 -3.52 -3.79 -3.20
C THR A 248 -2.16 -3.31 -2.75
N ILE A 249 -1.32 -4.22 -2.35
CA ILE A 249 0.05 -3.99 -1.87
C ILE A 249 1.00 -4.42 -2.98
N ASN A 250 1.75 -3.49 -3.54
CA ASN A 250 2.81 -3.76 -4.50
C ASN A 250 4.16 -3.60 -3.80
N ARG A 251 5.04 -4.57 -4.01
CA ARG A 251 6.45 -4.54 -3.56
C ARG A 251 7.36 -4.54 -4.79
N PRO A 252 7.61 -3.37 -5.42
CA PRO A 252 8.33 -3.31 -6.70
C PRO A 252 9.74 -3.90 -6.61
N LEU A 253 10.44 -3.67 -5.48
CA LEU A 253 11.80 -4.16 -5.26
C LEU A 253 11.85 -5.69 -5.01
N ASP A 254 10.76 -6.28 -4.56
CA ASP A 254 10.64 -7.72 -4.28
C ASP A 254 9.86 -8.46 -5.36
N GLU A 255 9.33 -7.74 -6.37
CA GLU A 255 8.52 -8.26 -7.47
C GLU A 255 7.36 -9.14 -6.98
N TYR A 256 6.60 -8.69 -5.98
CA TYR A 256 5.34 -9.32 -5.64
C TYR A 256 4.22 -8.32 -5.39
N ARG A 257 3.00 -8.81 -5.55
CA ARG A 257 1.75 -8.10 -5.30
C ARG A 257 0.84 -8.96 -4.44
N ILE A 258 0.18 -8.32 -3.48
CA ILE A 258 -0.89 -8.94 -2.68
C ILE A 258 -2.11 -8.05 -2.81
N THR A 259 -3.24 -8.61 -3.20
CA THR A 259 -4.54 -7.92 -3.15
C THR A 259 -5.36 -8.55 -2.02
N ILE A 260 -5.83 -7.70 -1.12
CA ILE A 260 -6.67 -8.03 0.02
C ILE A 260 -8.07 -7.54 -0.32
N THR A 261 -9.02 -8.44 -0.48
CA THR A 261 -10.45 -8.09 -0.61
C THR A 261 -11.08 -8.24 0.76
N VAL A 262 -11.68 -7.17 1.27
CA VAL A 262 -12.27 -7.14 2.61
C VAL A 262 -13.71 -7.65 2.53
N GLU A 263 -14.01 -8.71 3.28
CA GLU A 263 -15.35 -9.27 3.40
C GLU A 263 -16.07 -8.77 4.67
N LYS A 264 -15.33 -8.67 5.78
CA LYS A 264 -15.85 -8.19 7.06
C LYS A 264 -14.82 -7.33 7.76
N LEU A 265 -15.30 -6.33 8.47
CA LEU A 265 -14.52 -5.44 9.33
C LEU A 265 -15.18 -5.36 10.70
N ALA A 266 -14.36 -5.52 11.75
CA ALA A 266 -14.70 -5.15 13.12
C ALA A 266 -13.61 -4.23 13.67
N LEU A 267 -14.02 -3.07 14.21
CA LEU A 267 -13.13 -2.10 14.83
C LEU A 267 -13.36 -2.06 16.33
N ASN A 268 -12.26 -1.92 17.06
CA ASN A 268 -12.26 -1.68 18.51
C ASN A 268 -12.91 -2.80 19.34
N GLU A 269 -13.04 -3.99 18.76
CA GLU A 269 -13.40 -5.18 19.52
C GLU A 269 -12.22 -5.66 20.36
N PRO A 270 -12.47 -6.21 21.56
CA PRO A 270 -11.41 -6.71 22.43
C PRO A 270 -10.63 -7.86 21.77
N LEU A 271 -9.34 -7.67 21.56
CA LEU A 271 -8.41 -8.71 21.14
C LEU A 271 -7.50 -9.05 22.33
N THR A 272 -7.53 -10.31 22.78
CA THR A 272 -6.72 -10.78 23.90
C THR A 272 -5.28 -11.10 23.45
N ASP A 273 -4.37 -11.26 24.41
CA ASP A 273 -2.99 -11.67 24.11
C ASP A 273 -2.94 -13.04 23.44
N GLN A 274 -3.85 -13.93 23.78
CA GLN A 274 -3.98 -15.26 23.14
C GLN A 274 -4.19 -15.16 21.61
N THR A 275 -4.83 -14.08 21.14
CA THR A 275 -4.98 -13.83 19.69
C THR A 275 -3.62 -13.73 18.99
N PHE A 276 -2.59 -13.25 19.69
CA PHE A 276 -1.25 -13.00 19.15
C PHE A 276 -0.21 -14.02 19.62
N GLU A 277 -0.63 -15.08 20.31
CA GLU A 277 0.24 -16.19 20.65
C GLU A 277 0.43 -17.12 19.45
N ILE A 278 1.64 -17.58 19.25
CA ILE A 278 2.00 -18.53 18.20
C ILE A 278 2.95 -19.59 18.77
N GLN A 279 2.66 -20.85 18.49
CA GLN A 279 3.50 -21.97 18.88
C GLN A 279 4.03 -22.67 17.65
N ILE A 280 5.35 -22.79 17.56
CA ILE A 280 5.99 -23.52 16.47
C ILE A 280 5.77 -25.02 16.71
N PRO A 281 5.15 -25.75 15.75
CA PRO A 281 4.92 -27.17 15.91
C PRO A 281 6.24 -27.95 16.02
N LYS A 282 6.23 -29.05 16.78
CA LYS A 282 7.40 -29.94 16.92
C LYS A 282 7.83 -30.46 15.55
N GLY A 283 9.13 -30.47 15.30
CA GLY A 283 9.71 -30.96 14.04
C GLY A 283 9.82 -29.91 12.92
N TYR A 284 9.37 -28.68 13.13
CA TYR A 284 9.57 -27.62 12.15
C TYR A 284 11.03 -27.11 12.17
N LYS A 285 11.55 -26.84 10.98
CA LYS A 285 12.84 -26.16 10.83
C LYS A 285 12.66 -24.68 11.17
N VAL A 286 13.38 -24.21 12.18
CA VAL A 286 13.40 -22.79 12.56
C VAL A 286 14.56 -22.08 11.88
N GLU A 287 14.27 -21.03 11.10
CA GLU A 287 15.25 -20.18 10.47
C GLU A 287 15.18 -18.78 11.07
N LYS A 288 16.34 -18.23 11.45
CA LYS A 288 16.45 -16.88 12.02
C LYS A 288 16.91 -15.90 10.95
N MET A 289 16.10 -14.89 10.68
CA MET A 289 16.48 -13.76 9.84
C MET A 289 17.09 -12.64 10.68
N ARG A 290 18.25 -12.18 10.28
CA ARG A 290 19.02 -11.11 10.94
C ARG A 290 18.84 -9.78 10.23
#